data_025685ec51f9c4df0233badb4196d4fe
#
_entry.id   025685ec51f9c4df0233badb4196d4fe
#
_cell.length_a   1.000
_cell.length_b   1.000
_cell.length_c   1.000
_cell.angle_alpha   90.00
_cell.angle_beta   90.00
_cell.angle_gamma   90.00
#
_symmetry.space_group_name_H-M   'P 1'
#
loop_
_entity.id
_entity.type
_entity.pdbx_description
1 polymer ?
#
loop_
_entity_poly.entity_id
_entity_poly.type
_entity_poly.pdbx_seq_one_letter_code
_entity_poly.pdbx_strand_id
1 'polypeptide(L)'
;MTPPAHFALSEILIVIAGAYSIKVFLQHKLNFAAAGVLVLAVAAFLATLRFGLNMHTELKSSHQLFTALSLLFGVPLITIDVIKKSQFLNEKIILIFALIMALISIYIFFQAKNLIIMYAVMWLVLGIIFSFLIPREKISSRFVSSFIFSIILVNFIIRQVQLFEPNLSWHFYHVVVAVWLYLMTLLTVSYTHLTLPTK
;
A
#
# COMPACT_ATOMS: atom_id res chain seq x y z
N MET A 1 -16.40 22.65 4.46
CA MET A 1 -15.08 23.30 4.48
C MET A 1 -14.23 22.73 3.36
N THR A 2 -13.53 23.59 2.62
CA THR A 2 -12.53 23.14 1.63
C THR A 2 -11.26 22.69 2.35
N PRO A 3 -10.68 21.55 1.99
CA PRO A 3 -9.44 21.09 2.59
C PRO A 3 -8.31 22.11 2.37
N PRO A 4 -7.45 22.35 3.39
CA PRO A 4 -6.38 23.32 3.26
C PRO A 4 -5.32 22.93 2.21
N ALA A 5 -4.72 23.92 1.54
CA ALA A 5 -3.68 23.68 0.52
C ALA A 5 -2.44 22.95 1.06
N HIS A 6 -2.10 23.14 2.35
CA HIS A 6 -0.95 22.46 2.97
C HIS A 6 -1.10 20.92 3.03
N PHE A 7 -2.31 20.36 2.84
CA PHE A 7 -2.49 18.92 2.72
C PHE A 7 -1.70 18.31 1.57
N ALA A 8 -1.44 19.09 0.51
CA ALA A 8 -0.58 18.66 -0.60
C ALA A 8 0.84 18.27 -0.17
N LEU A 9 1.37 18.83 0.92
CA LEU A 9 2.75 18.56 1.37
C LEU A 9 2.95 17.09 1.77
N SER A 10 2.02 16.52 2.52
CA SER A 10 2.10 15.11 2.91
C SER A 10 1.78 14.14 1.76
N GLU A 11 0.96 14.58 0.79
CA GLU A 11 0.69 13.81 -0.43
C GLU A 11 1.92 13.73 -1.34
N ILE A 12 2.68 14.82 -1.50
CA ILE A 12 3.93 14.82 -2.27
C ILE A 12 4.92 13.79 -1.71
N LEU A 13 5.01 13.61 -0.39
CA LEU A 13 5.86 12.60 0.21
C LEU A 13 5.49 11.19 -0.25
N ILE A 14 4.18 10.89 -0.36
CA ILE A 14 3.71 9.60 -0.89
C ILE A 14 4.07 9.45 -2.37
N VAL A 15 3.95 10.53 -3.17
CA VAL A 15 4.33 10.49 -4.60
C VAL A 15 5.82 10.17 -4.75
N ILE A 16 6.69 10.83 -3.98
CA ILE A 16 8.14 10.62 -4.02
C ILE A 16 8.48 9.19 -3.55
N ALA A 17 7.97 8.78 -2.38
CA ALA A 17 8.19 7.45 -1.85
C ALA A 17 7.63 6.37 -2.79
N GLY A 18 6.46 6.61 -3.39
CA GLY A 18 5.83 5.72 -4.36
C GLY A 18 6.67 5.56 -5.64
N ALA A 19 7.14 6.65 -6.22
CA ALA A 19 7.99 6.60 -7.41
C ALA A 19 9.29 5.80 -7.15
N TYR A 20 9.93 6.03 -5.99
CA TYR A 20 11.09 5.27 -5.57
C TYR A 20 10.77 3.78 -5.37
N SER A 21 9.66 3.48 -4.66
CA SER A 21 9.21 2.10 -4.42
C SER A 21 8.92 1.35 -5.70
N ILE A 22 8.23 1.98 -6.66
CA ILE A 22 7.93 1.38 -7.98
C ILE A 22 9.23 0.98 -8.68
N LYS A 23 10.22 1.89 -8.74
CA LYS A 23 11.53 1.62 -9.34
C LYS A 23 12.19 0.39 -8.70
N VAL A 24 12.25 0.35 -7.36
CA VAL A 24 12.88 -0.76 -6.62
C VAL A 24 12.12 -2.06 -6.85
N PHE A 25 10.80 -2.05 -6.75
CA PHE A 25 9.99 -3.26 -6.93
C PHE A 25 10.12 -3.85 -8.33
N LEU A 26 10.15 -3.02 -9.37
CA LEU A 26 10.38 -3.48 -10.75
C LEU A 26 11.78 -4.09 -10.92
N GLN A 27 12.81 -3.51 -10.34
CA GLN A 27 14.18 -4.06 -10.34
C GLN A 27 14.24 -5.46 -9.70
N HIS A 28 13.38 -5.71 -8.71
CA HIS A 28 13.29 -6.99 -8.00
C HIS A 28 12.15 -7.91 -8.48
N LYS A 29 11.55 -7.61 -9.64
CA LYS A 29 10.47 -8.39 -10.27
C LYS A 29 9.22 -8.55 -9.39
N LEU A 30 8.96 -7.58 -8.54
CA LEU A 30 7.74 -7.46 -7.72
C LEU A 30 6.70 -6.63 -8.48
N ASN A 31 6.19 -7.19 -9.57
CA ASN A 31 5.35 -6.45 -10.52
C ASN A 31 3.97 -6.10 -9.94
N PHE A 32 3.40 -6.99 -9.13
CA PHE A 32 2.13 -6.72 -8.46
C PHE A 32 2.27 -5.59 -7.44
N ALA A 33 3.33 -5.62 -6.61
CA ALA A 33 3.61 -4.54 -5.65
C ALA A 33 3.87 -3.21 -6.37
N ALA A 34 4.64 -3.20 -7.46
CA ALA A 34 4.85 -2.00 -8.26
C ALA A 34 3.55 -1.42 -8.81
N ALA A 35 2.66 -2.27 -9.37
CA ALA A 35 1.34 -1.85 -9.84
C ALA A 35 0.46 -1.33 -8.70
N GLY A 36 0.47 -1.99 -7.54
CA GLY A 36 -0.27 -1.57 -6.35
C GLY A 36 0.16 -0.20 -5.85
N VAL A 37 1.48 0.03 -5.77
CA VAL A 37 2.04 1.34 -5.37
C VAL A 37 1.76 2.41 -6.43
N LEU A 38 1.75 2.07 -7.72
CA LEU A 38 1.41 3.02 -8.78
C LEU A 38 0.00 3.59 -8.58
N VAL A 39 -1.00 2.74 -8.31
CA VAL A 39 -2.38 3.19 -8.06
C VAL A 39 -2.43 4.14 -6.86
N LEU A 40 -1.71 3.82 -5.78
CA LEU A 40 -1.61 4.64 -4.57
C LEU A 40 -0.90 5.97 -4.86
N ALA A 41 0.19 5.96 -5.60
CA ALA A 41 0.94 7.16 -5.98
C ALA A 41 0.12 8.09 -6.89
N VAL A 42 -0.71 7.53 -7.80
CA VAL A 42 -1.64 8.32 -8.63
C VAL A 42 -2.70 8.97 -7.77
N ALA A 43 -3.26 8.28 -6.77
CA ALA A 43 -4.22 8.88 -5.82
C ALA A 43 -3.59 10.07 -5.08
N ALA A 44 -2.37 9.91 -4.57
CA ALA A 44 -1.63 10.96 -3.87
C ALA A 44 -1.26 12.13 -4.80
N PHE A 45 -0.90 11.85 -6.05
CA PHE A 45 -0.63 12.89 -7.05
C PHE A 45 -1.88 13.72 -7.35
N LEU A 46 -3.03 13.07 -7.56
CA LEU A 46 -4.30 13.78 -7.76
C LEU A 46 -4.69 14.60 -6.52
N ALA A 47 -4.43 14.08 -5.32
CA ALA A 47 -4.63 14.83 -4.08
C ALA A 47 -3.71 16.05 -3.99
N THR A 48 -2.44 15.90 -4.38
CA THR A 48 -1.48 17.01 -4.44
C THR A 48 -1.95 18.13 -5.35
N LEU A 49 -2.41 17.82 -6.56
CA LEU A 49 -2.96 18.83 -7.48
C LEU A 49 -4.25 19.42 -6.95
N ARG A 50 -5.14 18.57 -6.42
CA ARG A 50 -6.44 18.99 -5.89
C ARG A 50 -6.31 20.01 -4.76
N PHE A 51 -5.41 19.77 -3.81
CA PHE A 51 -5.23 20.65 -2.66
C PHE A 51 -4.23 21.76 -2.95
N GLY A 52 -3.10 21.47 -3.58
CA GLY A 52 -2.03 22.43 -3.83
C GLY A 52 -2.39 23.50 -4.86
N LEU A 53 -3.19 23.13 -5.87
CA LEU A 53 -3.66 24.06 -6.92
C LEU A 53 -5.11 24.53 -6.72
N ASN A 54 -5.74 24.23 -5.58
CA ASN A 54 -7.14 24.55 -5.26
C ASN A 54 -8.17 24.00 -6.28
N MET A 55 -7.84 22.89 -6.96
CA MET A 55 -8.73 22.17 -7.91
C MET A 55 -9.71 21.25 -7.18
N HIS A 56 -10.41 21.82 -6.17
CA HIS A 56 -11.19 21.02 -5.24
C HIS A 56 -12.39 20.31 -5.86
N THR A 57 -13.04 20.93 -6.84
CA THR A 57 -14.21 20.40 -7.54
C THR A 57 -13.82 19.54 -8.72
N GLU A 58 -12.88 20.01 -9.53
CA GLU A 58 -12.45 19.41 -10.79
C GLU A 58 -11.83 18.02 -10.58
N LEU A 59 -10.99 17.89 -9.55
CA LEU A 59 -10.28 16.64 -9.27
C LEU A 59 -10.93 15.77 -8.18
N LYS A 60 -12.06 16.20 -7.61
CA LYS A 60 -12.73 15.46 -6.53
C LYS A 60 -13.04 14.02 -6.92
N SER A 61 -13.74 13.86 -8.02
CA SER A 61 -14.20 12.53 -8.48
C SER A 61 -13.03 11.62 -8.82
N SER A 62 -12.02 12.14 -9.54
CA SER A 62 -10.83 11.38 -9.91
C SER A 62 -10.01 10.97 -8.68
N HIS A 63 -9.79 11.89 -7.74
CA HIS A 63 -9.09 11.57 -6.49
C HIS A 63 -9.85 10.52 -5.67
N GLN A 64 -11.17 10.64 -5.51
CA GLN A 64 -11.98 9.65 -4.80
C GLN A 64 -11.95 8.28 -5.48
N LEU A 65 -12.00 8.25 -6.81
CA LEU A 65 -11.88 7.02 -7.59
C LEU A 65 -10.54 6.32 -7.31
N PHE A 66 -9.42 7.04 -7.46
CA PHE A 66 -8.09 6.44 -7.24
C PHE A 66 -7.84 6.09 -5.78
N THR A 67 -8.43 6.81 -4.82
CA THR A 67 -8.41 6.41 -3.41
C THR A 67 -9.13 5.07 -3.20
N ALA A 68 -10.31 4.88 -3.78
CA ALA A 68 -11.02 3.60 -3.72
C ALA A 68 -10.22 2.47 -4.41
N LEU A 69 -9.65 2.74 -5.58
CA LEU A 69 -8.80 1.78 -6.30
C LEU A 69 -7.54 1.42 -5.51
N SER A 70 -6.95 2.36 -4.74
CA SER A 70 -5.80 2.10 -3.88
C SER A 70 -6.13 1.09 -2.77
N LEU A 71 -7.33 1.15 -2.21
CA LEU A 71 -7.80 0.21 -1.20
C LEU A 71 -8.21 -1.15 -1.80
N LEU A 72 -8.81 -1.14 -2.99
CA LEU A 72 -9.33 -2.35 -3.65
C LEU A 72 -8.28 -3.13 -4.44
N PHE A 73 -7.29 -2.45 -4.99
CA PHE A 73 -6.23 -3.05 -5.81
C PHE A 73 -4.83 -2.77 -5.27
N GLY A 74 -4.56 -1.54 -4.79
CA GLY A 74 -3.23 -1.14 -4.33
C GLY A 74 -2.71 -2.03 -3.21
N VAL A 75 -3.44 -2.09 -2.10
CA VAL A 75 -3.08 -2.93 -0.93
C VAL A 75 -3.08 -4.42 -1.28
N PRO A 76 -4.12 -4.99 -1.93
CA PRO A 76 -4.12 -6.39 -2.34
C PRO A 76 -2.94 -6.78 -3.23
N LEU A 77 -2.60 -6.00 -4.24
CA LEU A 77 -1.50 -6.29 -5.16
C LEU A 77 -0.13 -6.32 -4.43
N ILE A 78 0.12 -5.38 -3.51
CA ILE A 78 1.32 -5.41 -2.67
C ILE A 78 1.35 -6.70 -1.84
N THR A 79 0.23 -7.08 -1.25
CA THR A 79 0.11 -8.30 -0.43
C THR A 79 0.31 -9.58 -1.26
N ILE A 80 -0.16 -9.62 -2.52
CA ILE A 80 0.06 -10.77 -3.42
C ILE A 80 1.54 -11.04 -3.64
N ASP A 81 2.37 -10.02 -3.85
CA ASP A 81 3.82 -10.23 -3.99
C ASP A 81 4.47 -10.71 -2.68
N VAL A 82 3.93 -10.31 -1.52
CA VAL A 82 4.36 -10.85 -0.21
C VAL A 82 3.98 -12.33 -0.09
N ILE A 83 2.77 -12.70 -0.49
CA ILE A 83 2.32 -14.10 -0.54
C ILE A 83 3.22 -14.92 -1.48
N LYS A 84 3.53 -14.39 -2.64
CA LYS A 84 4.46 -15.00 -3.59
C LYS A 84 5.85 -15.22 -2.97
N LYS A 85 6.38 -14.26 -2.25
CA LYS A 85 7.68 -14.35 -1.57
C LYS A 85 7.68 -15.31 -0.38
N SER A 86 6.54 -15.57 0.24
CA SER A 86 6.44 -16.58 1.32
C SER A 86 6.67 -18.01 0.85
N GLN A 87 6.60 -18.25 -0.47
CA GLN A 87 6.72 -19.59 -1.10
C GLN A 87 5.69 -20.61 -0.59
N PHE A 88 4.68 -20.15 0.13
CA PHE A 88 3.62 -21.00 0.68
C PHE A 88 2.69 -21.53 -0.40
N LEU A 89 2.49 -20.75 -1.47
CA LEU A 89 1.64 -21.10 -2.62
C LEU A 89 2.48 -21.16 -3.89
N ASN A 90 2.13 -22.07 -4.81
CA ASN A 90 2.74 -22.11 -6.12
C ASN A 90 2.23 -20.98 -7.03
N GLU A 91 2.97 -20.69 -8.10
CA GLU A 91 2.66 -19.56 -9.00
C GLU A 91 1.28 -19.64 -9.65
N LYS A 92 0.79 -20.84 -9.99
CA LYS A 92 -0.54 -21.05 -10.60
C LYS A 92 -1.65 -20.67 -9.62
N ILE A 93 -1.51 -21.10 -8.36
CA ILE A 93 -2.47 -20.76 -7.29
C ILE A 93 -2.45 -19.26 -7.03
N ILE A 94 -1.29 -18.62 -7.01
CA ILE A 94 -1.16 -17.17 -6.83
C ILE A 94 -1.88 -16.41 -7.96
N LEU A 95 -1.73 -16.86 -9.20
CA LEU A 95 -2.41 -16.22 -10.34
C LEU A 95 -3.94 -16.36 -10.24
N ILE A 96 -4.45 -17.54 -9.88
CA ILE A 96 -5.88 -17.77 -9.63
C ILE A 96 -6.35 -16.86 -8.49
N PHE A 97 -5.59 -16.77 -7.41
CA PHE A 97 -5.90 -15.93 -6.27
C PHE A 97 -5.94 -14.44 -6.65
N ALA A 98 -5.00 -13.97 -7.46
CA ALA A 98 -5.00 -12.61 -7.99
C ALA A 98 -6.23 -12.32 -8.89
N LEU A 99 -6.65 -13.30 -9.71
CA LEU A 99 -7.85 -13.17 -10.54
C LEU A 99 -9.12 -13.09 -9.67
N ILE A 100 -9.26 -13.97 -8.68
CA ILE A 100 -10.39 -13.95 -7.73
C ILE A 100 -10.39 -12.61 -6.98
N MET A 101 -9.24 -12.14 -6.51
CA MET A 101 -9.09 -10.83 -5.88
C MET A 101 -9.62 -9.72 -6.80
N ALA A 102 -9.22 -9.71 -8.07
CA ALA A 102 -9.66 -8.69 -9.01
C ALA A 102 -11.20 -8.71 -9.21
N LEU A 103 -11.80 -9.90 -9.35
CA LEU A 103 -13.25 -10.05 -9.49
C LEU A 103 -14.00 -9.56 -8.24
N ILE A 104 -13.52 -9.90 -7.04
CA ILE A 104 -14.10 -9.43 -5.78
C ILE A 104 -13.96 -7.90 -5.66
N SER A 105 -12.80 -7.34 -6.01
CA SER A 105 -12.58 -5.89 -6.00
C SER A 105 -13.53 -5.15 -6.93
N ILE A 106 -13.75 -5.67 -8.13
CA ILE A 106 -14.72 -5.12 -9.09
C ILE A 106 -16.15 -5.20 -8.52
N TYR A 107 -16.54 -6.34 -7.96
CA TYR A 107 -17.85 -6.50 -7.34
C TYR A 107 -18.04 -5.48 -6.19
N ILE A 108 -17.07 -5.35 -5.28
CA ILE A 108 -17.14 -4.41 -4.16
C ILE A 108 -17.23 -2.96 -4.68
N PHE A 109 -16.48 -2.63 -5.72
CA PHE A 109 -16.49 -1.27 -6.29
C PHE A 109 -17.88 -0.87 -6.81
N PHE A 110 -18.58 -1.77 -7.48
CA PHE A 110 -19.87 -1.45 -8.08
C PHE A 110 -21.06 -1.70 -7.17
N GLN A 111 -21.03 -2.75 -6.34
CA GLN A 111 -22.21 -3.26 -5.63
C GLN A 111 -22.13 -3.11 -4.11
N ALA A 112 -20.93 -3.03 -3.52
CA ALA A 112 -20.75 -3.15 -2.06
C ALA A 112 -19.73 -2.15 -1.50
N LYS A 113 -19.81 -0.88 -1.88
CA LYS A 113 -18.83 0.17 -1.53
C LYS A 113 -18.58 0.31 -0.02
N ASN A 114 -19.56 -0.02 0.82
CA ASN A 114 -19.44 -0.05 2.27
C ASN A 114 -18.43 -1.10 2.78
N LEU A 115 -18.07 -2.09 1.97
CA LEU A 115 -17.11 -3.13 2.32
C LEU A 115 -15.66 -2.78 1.95
N ILE A 116 -15.39 -1.67 1.25
CA ILE A 116 -14.04 -1.29 0.78
C ILE A 116 -13.03 -1.28 1.92
N ILE A 117 -13.39 -0.66 3.05
CA ILE A 117 -12.52 -0.53 4.22
C ILE A 117 -12.22 -1.90 4.82
N MET A 118 -13.24 -2.72 5.05
CA MET A 118 -13.09 -4.05 5.61
C MET A 118 -12.24 -4.95 4.71
N TYR A 119 -12.44 -4.85 3.40
CA TYR A 119 -11.65 -5.57 2.40
C TYR A 119 -10.17 -5.18 2.44
N ALA A 120 -9.85 -3.88 2.51
CA ALA A 120 -8.47 -3.42 2.63
C ALA A 120 -7.82 -3.89 3.94
N VAL A 121 -8.54 -3.83 5.07
CA VAL A 121 -8.07 -4.34 6.37
C VAL A 121 -7.76 -5.84 6.30
N MET A 122 -8.64 -6.63 5.69
CA MET A 122 -8.40 -8.08 5.50
C MET A 122 -7.08 -8.32 4.75
N TRP A 123 -6.81 -7.58 3.68
CA TRP A 123 -5.57 -7.72 2.91
C TRP A 123 -4.33 -7.28 3.71
N LEU A 124 -4.44 -6.24 4.54
CA LEU A 124 -3.36 -5.84 5.44
C LEU A 124 -3.05 -6.94 6.48
N VAL A 125 -4.08 -7.57 7.05
CA VAL A 125 -3.91 -8.70 7.97
C VAL A 125 -3.24 -9.89 7.27
N LEU A 126 -3.67 -10.24 6.06
CA LEU A 126 -2.99 -11.24 5.24
C LEU A 126 -1.52 -10.87 4.97
N GLY A 127 -1.25 -9.60 4.66
CA GLY A 127 0.12 -9.09 4.51
C GLY A 127 0.99 -9.32 5.75
N ILE A 128 0.46 -9.07 6.95
CA ILE A 128 1.14 -9.33 8.22
C ILE A 128 1.46 -10.82 8.37
N ILE A 129 0.48 -11.70 8.16
CA ILE A 129 0.64 -13.15 8.31
C ILE A 129 1.68 -13.68 7.32
N PHE A 130 1.52 -13.37 6.03
CA PHE A 130 2.42 -13.91 5.00
C PHE A 130 3.81 -13.28 5.03
N SER A 131 3.96 -12.03 5.49
CA SER A 131 5.28 -11.44 5.69
C SER A 131 6.07 -12.13 6.80
N PHE A 132 5.41 -12.67 7.82
CA PHE A 132 6.03 -13.52 8.84
C PHE A 132 6.44 -14.88 8.29
N LEU A 133 5.69 -15.42 7.33
CA LEU A 133 5.96 -16.74 6.72
C LEU A 133 7.07 -16.70 5.66
N ILE A 134 7.54 -15.52 5.23
CA ILE A 134 8.64 -15.45 4.27
C ILE A 134 9.88 -16.16 4.84
N PRO A 135 10.50 -17.12 4.09
CA PRO A 135 11.68 -17.81 4.53
C PRO A 135 12.84 -16.83 4.81
N ARG A 136 13.35 -16.84 6.02
CA ARG A 136 14.50 -16.04 6.45
C ARG A 136 15.32 -16.84 7.45
N GLU A 137 16.62 -16.63 7.42
CA GLU A 137 17.55 -17.31 8.32
C GLU A 137 17.29 -16.97 9.80
N LYS A 138 17.00 -15.67 10.07
CA LYS A 138 16.76 -15.19 11.43
C LYS A 138 15.29 -14.93 11.67
N ILE A 139 14.74 -15.47 12.76
CA ILE A 139 13.37 -15.24 13.17
C ILE A 139 13.06 -13.76 13.43
N SER A 140 14.04 -12.99 13.94
CA SER A 140 13.93 -11.54 14.13
C SER A 140 13.59 -10.81 12.84
N SER A 141 14.13 -11.24 11.69
CA SER A 141 13.82 -10.64 10.38
C SER A 141 12.39 -10.90 9.94
N ARG A 142 11.75 -12.00 10.37
CA ARG A 142 10.33 -12.28 10.14
C ARG A 142 9.45 -11.33 10.95
N PHE A 143 9.79 -11.11 12.23
CA PHE A 143 9.09 -10.15 13.06
C PHE A 143 9.19 -8.72 12.51
N VAL A 144 10.37 -8.29 12.04
CA VAL A 144 10.55 -6.97 11.41
C VAL A 144 9.64 -6.81 10.20
N SER A 145 9.51 -7.85 9.34
CA SER A 145 8.63 -7.80 8.17
C SER A 145 7.16 -7.63 8.54
N SER A 146 6.69 -8.46 9.48
CA SER A 146 5.31 -8.39 9.97
C SER A 146 5.05 -7.06 10.68
N PHE A 147 6.02 -6.55 11.43
CA PHE A 147 5.93 -5.25 12.08
C PHE A 147 5.76 -4.12 11.07
N ILE A 148 6.54 -4.11 9.97
CA ILE A 148 6.39 -3.09 8.91
C ILE A 148 4.99 -3.13 8.30
N PHE A 149 4.43 -4.32 8.03
CA PHE A 149 3.04 -4.41 7.57
C PHE A 149 2.03 -3.94 8.64
N SER A 150 2.32 -4.17 9.92
CA SER A 150 1.47 -3.74 11.03
C SER A 150 1.41 -2.21 11.16
N ILE A 151 2.48 -1.49 10.81
CA ILE A 151 2.53 -0.02 10.86
C ILE A 151 1.37 0.59 10.07
N ILE A 152 1.13 0.12 8.84
CA ILE A 152 0.06 0.68 8.00
C ILE A 152 -1.34 0.31 8.51
N LEU A 153 -1.50 -0.89 9.07
CA LEU A 153 -2.77 -1.29 9.69
C LEU A 153 -3.09 -0.42 10.92
N VAL A 154 -2.12 -0.23 11.81
CA VAL A 154 -2.27 0.64 12.98
C VAL A 154 -2.55 2.08 12.57
N ASN A 155 -1.81 2.60 11.58
CA ASN A 155 -2.04 3.93 11.02
C ASN A 155 -3.46 4.11 10.48
N PHE A 156 -3.96 3.08 9.77
CA PHE A 156 -5.32 3.07 9.24
C PHE A 156 -6.36 3.11 10.37
N ILE A 157 -6.18 2.32 11.44
CA ILE A 157 -7.05 2.32 12.62
C ILE A 157 -7.03 3.69 13.29
N ILE A 158 -5.85 4.27 13.55
CA ILE A 158 -5.70 5.61 14.15
C ILE A 158 -6.50 6.65 13.36
N ARG A 159 -6.43 6.56 12.01
CA ARG A 159 -7.19 7.44 11.12
C ARG A 159 -8.70 7.27 11.27
N GLN A 160 -9.19 6.04 11.41
CA GLN A 160 -10.62 5.75 11.54
C GLN A 160 -11.19 6.19 12.89
N VAL A 161 -10.45 6.01 13.97
CA VAL A 161 -10.90 6.40 15.33
C VAL A 161 -10.71 7.91 15.61
N GLN A 162 -10.17 8.67 14.66
CA GLN A 162 -9.96 10.13 14.76
C GLN A 162 -9.23 10.53 16.05
N LEU A 163 -8.14 9.81 16.36
CA LEU A 163 -7.35 10.02 17.59
C LEU A 163 -6.74 11.43 17.67
N PHE A 164 -6.50 12.06 16.54
CA PHE A 164 -5.90 13.39 16.43
C PHE A 164 -6.88 14.38 15.80
N GLU A 165 -6.59 15.69 15.96
CA GLU A 165 -7.28 16.73 15.20
C GLU A 165 -7.25 16.44 13.70
N PRO A 166 -8.28 16.85 12.93
CA PRO A 166 -8.41 16.53 11.50
C PRO A 166 -7.17 16.85 10.67
N ASN A 167 -6.55 18.03 10.87
CA ASN A 167 -5.35 18.44 10.13
C ASN A 167 -4.13 17.57 10.49
N LEU A 168 -3.88 17.38 11.79
CA LEU A 168 -2.79 16.55 12.27
C LEU A 168 -2.99 15.09 11.85
N SER A 169 -4.21 14.57 11.98
CA SER A 169 -4.57 13.23 11.55
C SER A 169 -4.33 13.00 10.06
N TRP A 170 -4.59 14.02 9.22
CA TRP A 170 -4.29 13.98 7.79
C TRP A 170 -2.81 13.80 7.53
N HIS A 171 -1.99 14.72 8.04
CA HIS A 171 -0.54 14.68 7.81
C HIS A 171 0.10 13.44 8.40
N PHE A 172 -0.27 13.08 9.64
CA PHE A 172 0.25 11.87 10.29
C PHE A 172 -0.01 10.63 9.44
N TYR A 173 -1.26 10.45 8.99
CA TYR A 173 -1.62 9.31 8.15
C TYR A 173 -0.75 9.22 6.89
N HIS A 174 -0.60 10.31 6.15
CA HIS A 174 0.08 10.31 4.87
C HIS A 174 1.61 10.21 5.01
N VAL A 175 2.19 10.83 6.05
CA VAL A 175 3.62 10.67 6.37
C VAL A 175 3.93 9.21 6.72
N VAL A 176 3.10 8.57 7.53
CA VAL A 176 3.30 7.16 7.88
C VAL A 176 3.17 6.26 6.65
N VAL A 177 2.24 6.54 5.72
CA VAL A 177 2.15 5.82 4.44
C VAL A 177 3.44 5.98 3.62
N ALA A 178 4.00 7.18 3.52
CA ALA A 178 5.26 7.41 2.80
C ALA A 178 6.44 6.66 3.44
N VAL A 179 6.55 6.72 4.78
CA VAL A 179 7.56 5.96 5.54
C VAL A 179 7.38 4.46 5.34
N TRP A 180 6.16 3.96 5.38
CA TRP A 180 5.86 2.54 5.15
C TRP A 180 6.31 2.08 3.76
N LEU A 181 6.03 2.85 2.70
CA LEU A 181 6.50 2.55 1.34
C LEU A 181 8.02 2.45 1.29
N TYR A 182 8.72 3.39 1.92
CA TYR A 182 10.17 3.36 1.99
C TYR A 182 10.70 2.13 2.74
N LEU A 183 10.12 1.79 3.90
CA LEU A 183 10.47 0.59 4.66
C LEU A 183 10.23 -0.70 3.87
N MET A 184 9.17 -0.77 3.08
CA MET A 184 8.90 -1.89 2.18
C MET A 184 10.00 -2.05 1.11
N THR A 185 10.57 -0.95 0.60
CA THR A 185 11.70 -1.03 -0.33
C THR A 185 12.97 -1.52 0.33
N LEU A 186 13.27 -1.05 1.55
CA LEU A 186 14.43 -1.52 2.33
C LEU A 186 14.34 -3.02 2.61
N LEU A 187 13.15 -3.52 2.95
CA LEU A 187 12.92 -4.96 3.10
C LEU A 187 13.23 -5.70 1.81
N THR A 188 12.77 -5.19 0.67
CA THR A 188 12.98 -5.82 -0.65
C THR A 188 14.46 -5.91 -1.00
N VAL A 189 15.22 -4.83 -0.80
CA VAL A 189 16.67 -4.79 -1.05
C VAL A 189 17.42 -5.75 -0.14
N SER A 190 17.07 -5.80 1.15
CA SER A 190 17.74 -6.72 2.10
C SER A 190 17.53 -8.20 1.77
N TYR A 191 16.48 -8.55 1.01
CA TYR A 191 16.26 -9.93 0.54
C TYR A 191 17.27 -10.39 -0.50
N THR A 192 17.72 -9.49 -1.38
CA THR A 192 18.54 -9.86 -2.54
C THR A 192 20.00 -10.08 -2.18
N HIS A 193 20.49 -9.44 -1.14
CA HIS A 193 21.87 -9.65 -0.66
C HIS A 193 22.08 -10.99 0.05
N LEU A 194 21.01 -11.61 0.56
CA LEU A 194 21.08 -12.90 1.26
C LEU A 194 20.93 -14.11 0.34
N THR A 195 20.51 -13.92 -0.91
CA THR A 195 20.25 -15.01 -1.87
C THR A 195 21.30 -15.12 -2.96
N LEU A 196 22.33 -14.26 -3.00
CA LEU A 196 23.46 -14.42 -3.90
C LEU A 196 24.38 -15.50 -3.30
N PRO A 197 24.65 -16.61 -4.04
CA PRO A 197 25.67 -17.54 -3.61
C PRO A 197 27.00 -16.79 -3.52
N THR A 198 27.62 -16.81 -2.36
CA THR A 198 29.03 -16.44 -2.22
C THR A 198 29.83 -17.32 -3.17
N LYS A 199 30.33 -16.73 -4.26
CA LYS A 199 31.29 -17.38 -5.17
C LYS A 199 32.60 -17.53 -4.48
#